data_e3438608e1f7192662117aaab188b808
#
_entry.id   e3438608e1f7192662117aaab188b808
#
_cell.length_a   1.000
_cell.length_b   1.000
_cell.length_c   1.000
_cell.angle_alpha   90.00
_cell.angle_beta   90.00
_cell.angle_gamma   90.00
#
_symmetry.space_group_name_H-M   'P 1'
#
loop_
_entity.id
_entity.type
_entity.pdbx_description
1 polymer ?
#
loop_
_entity_poly.entity_id
_entity_poly.type
_entity_poly.pdbx_seq_one_letter_code
_entity_poly.pdbx_strand_id
1 'polypeptide(L)'
;MKMNRRSVWGLSGVLALGSGLAGVSLVGCSSGSSNPLAAVQAAQTKNVGNFSNTVFLGDSLTAGFQSGSLLDTQQVHGWAPVLAKQANFNILQPLIAFPGAPNVMQLVSVGPPPTFTYPAGTTTGRDNYATQVTDLAVPGALLNDVANTIPLVSPTTGQQQLNQLVLGYPGLGYGKALSQLAQAIAAQPTTIFMWIGNNDALVADETGMPSSMTPVTTFTTQYQALMLQLTTMTPAHLVIGNIPDVTAVPYLTPAALVLGEASQQSGLPTSVLSGILGIVPGDLVNPTGVAQVSAILLGTQKPPITDAGFLSAAEVVTVQAQVTAFNQVIAQSATAAGATLVDINALFKQVTQSGLTINGYTGTTAFLGGFFSLDGIHPTNTGYAVVANKFIDTMNSSIKTTIPDASLSAVAAADPLWPPNLAGHVQGRTLMMPPGAGKSLSVLLGR
;
A
#
# COMPACT_ATOMS: atom_id res chain seq x y z
N MET A 1 41.86 49.89 -17.15
CA MET A 1 42.95 49.33 -18.01
C MET A 1 42.40 48.01 -18.56
N LYS A 2 42.17 47.97 -19.88
CA LYS A 2 41.98 46.88 -20.86
C LYS A 2 41.52 45.53 -20.34
N MET A 3 40.26 45.15 -20.61
CA MET A 3 39.77 44.32 -21.75
C MET A 3 40.57 43.04 -22.02
N ASN A 4 39.96 41.85 -21.87
CA ASN A 4 39.83 40.94 -23.01
C ASN A 4 38.69 39.94 -22.82
N ARG A 5 37.78 39.93 -23.79
CA ARG A 5 36.77 38.90 -24.06
C ARG A 5 37.45 37.69 -24.72
N ARG A 6 37.04 36.48 -24.37
CA ARG A 6 36.99 35.39 -25.33
C ARG A 6 35.76 34.56 -25.10
N SER A 7 34.86 34.64 -26.02
CA SER A 7 33.76 33.75 -26.34
C SER A 7 34.29 32.39 -26.83
N VAL A 8 33.72 31.30 -26.34
CA VAL A 8 33.78 30.00 -27.03
C VAL A 8 32.38 29.44 -27.11
N TRP A 9 32.02 29.13 -28.32
CA TRP A 9 30.76 28.67 -28.88
C TRP A 9 30.32 27.31 -28.36
N GLY A 10 28.98 27.12 -28.35
CA GLY A 10 28.30 25.92 -28.01
C GLY A 10 28.45 24.80 -29.05
N LEU A 11 28.07 23.63 -28.62
CA LEU A 11 27.56 22.57 -29.50
C LEU A 11 26.37 21.92 -28.79
N SER A 12 25.18 22.30 -29.25
CA SER A 12 23.96 21.57 -29.01
C SER A 12 23.95 20.34 -29.89
N GLY A 13 24.12 19.17 -29.31
CA GLY A 13 23.95 17.89 -30.00
C GLY A 13 22.51 17.40 -29.74
N VAL A 14 21.61 17.68 -30.66
CA VAL A 14 20.30 17.02 -30.73
C VAL A 14 20.53 15.64 -31.35
N LEU A 15 20.39 14.60 -30.58
CA LEU A 15 20.27 13.22 -31.13
C LEU A 15 18.82 13.00 -31.54
N ALA A 16 18.55 13.15 -32.82
CA ALA A 16 17.34 12.66 -33.45
C ALA A 16 17.49 11.13 -33.66
N LEU A 17 16.73 10.34 -32.94
CA LEU A 17 16.56 8.91 -33.23
C LEU A 17 15.59 8.79 -34.42
N GLY A 18 16.16 8.62 -35.59
CA GLY A 18 15.47 8.31 -36.83
C GLY A 18 14.92 6.88 -36.78
N SER A 19 13.62 6.76 -37.00
CA SER A 19 12.91 5.54 -37.29
C SER A 19 13.37 4.94 -38.62
N GLY A 20 14.24 3.93 -38.55
CA GLY A 20 14.63 3.11 -39.69
C GLY A 20 13.95 1.74 -39.60
N LEU A 21 12.79 1.57 -40.23
CA LEU A 21 12.24 0.25 -40.55
C LEU A 21 13.07 -0.34 -41.69
N ALA A 22 14.09 -1.12 -41.34
CA ALA A 22 14.76 -2.00 -42.29
C ALA A 22 14.01 -3.32 -42.33
N GLY A 23 13.28 -3.58 -43.39
CA GLY A 23 12.69 -4.87 -43.69
C GLY A 23 13.81 -5.91 -43.90
N VAL A 24 13.95 -6.83 -42.96
CA VAL A 24 14.79 -8.03 -43.15
C VAL A 24 13.90 -9.13 -43.69
N SER A 25 14.10 -9.41 -44.99
CA SER A 25 13.55 -10.62 -45.62
C SER A 25 14.31 -11.82 -45.09
N LEU A 26 13.65 -12.60 -44.21
CA LEU A 26 14.18 -13.89 -43.74
C LEU A 26 13.94 -14.95 -44.83
N VAL A 27 15.00 -15.28 -45.54
CA VAL A 27 15.10 -16.54 -46.32
C VAL A 27 15.27 -17.67 -45.30
N GLY A 28 14.36 -18.64 -45.35
CA GLY A 28 14.32 -19.73 -44.40
C GLY A 28 15.54 -20.64 -44.46
N CYS A 29 16.13 -20.91 -43.30
CA CYS A 29 16.82 -22.16 -43.00
C CYS A 29 16.20 -22.73 -41.74
N SER A 30 15.57 -23.87 -41.85
CA SER A 30 14.98 -24.64 -40.75
C SER A 30 16.08 -25.20 -39.87
N SER A 31 16.44 -24.47 -38.84
CA SER A 31 17.07 -24.99 -37.63
C SER A 31 16.37 -24.29 -36.45
N GLY A 32 15.78 -25.08 -35.56
CA GLY A 32 14.84 -24.60 -34.54
C GLY A 32 15.43 -23.53 -33.61
N SER A 33 15.38 -22.29 -34.02
CA SER A 33 15.52 -21.15 -33.10
C SER A 33 14.17 -20.89 -32.45
N SER A 34 13.98 -21.48 -31.28
CA SER A 34 12.84 -21.10 -30.44
C SER A 34 12.94 -19.60 -30.16
N ASN A 35 11.93 -18.83 -30.59
CA ASN A 35 11.82 -17.41 -30.25
C ASN A 35 11.80 -17.30 -28.71
N PRO A 36 12.78 -16.65 -28.08
CA PRO A 36 12.85 -16.58 -26.60
C PRO A 36 11.56 -16.00 -25.98
N LEU A 37 10.96 -15.01 -26.64
CA LEU A 37 9.71 -14.42 -26.19
C LEU A 37 8.54 -15.42 -26.23
N ALA A 38 8.45 -16.22 -27.29
CA ALA A 38 7.42 -17.27 -27.40
C ALA A 38 7.61 -18.35 -26.35
N ALA A 39 8.85 -18.67 -25.98
CA ALA A 39 9.15 -19.63 -24.91
C ALA A 39 8.73 -19.09 -23.53
N VAL A 40 8.96 -17.80 -23.25
CA VAL A 40 8.52 -17.14 -22.00
C VAL A 40 6.99 -17.12 -21.93
N GLN A 41 6.30 -16.72 -22.99
CA GLN A 41 4.83 -16.71 -23.05
C GLN A 41 4.22 -18.11 -22.87
N ALA A 42 4.81 -19.13 -23.47
CA ALA A 42 4.39 -20.51 -23.29
C ALA A 42 4.61 -21.00 -21.86
N ALA A 43 5.69 -20.57 -21.20
CA ALA A 43 5.94 -20.87 -19.80
C ALA A 43 4.94 -20.18 -18.86
N GLN A 44 4.61 -18.93 -19.11
CA GLN A 44 3.59 -18.19 -18.35
C GLN A 44 2.22 -18.87 -18.44
N THR A 45 1.81 -19.32 -19.62
CA THR A 45 0.56 -20.07 -19.82
C THR A 45 0.54 -21.38 -19.04
N LYS A 46 1.68 -22.11 -18.99
CA LYS A 46 1.82 -23.34 -18.20
C LYS A 46 1.81 -23.09 -16.68
N ASN A 47 2.18 -21.90 -16.26
CA ASN A 47 2.26 -21.52 -14.85
C ASN A 47 0.95 -20.94 -14.30
N VAL A 48 -0.09 -20.83 -15.08
CA VAL A 48 -1.43 -20.46 -14.58
C VAL A 48 -1.85 -21.46 -13.49
N GLY A 49 -2.07 -20.94 -12.27
CA GLY A 49 -2.42 -21.78 -11.11
C GLY A 49 -1.28 -22.61 -10.54
N ASN A 50 -0.03 -22.38 -10.95
CA ASN A 50 1.14 -23.07 -10.42
C ASN A 50 1.83 -22.22 -9.34
N PHE A 51 1.67 -22.61 -8.08
CA PHE A 51 2.23 -21.90 -6.92
C PHE A 51 3.52 -22.53 -6.38
N SER A 52 4.19 -23.39 -7.12
CA SER A 52 5.40 -24.12 -6.65
C SER A 52 6.60 -23.21 -6.37
N ASN A 53 6.67 -22.03 -7.02
CA ASN A 53 7.64 -20.98 -6.74
C ASN A 53 6.93 -19.63 -6.84
N THR A 54 6.51 -19.06 -5.70
CA THR A 54 5.69 -17.88 -5.63
C THR A 54 6.45 -16.71 -5.01
N VAL A 55 6.32 -15.52 -5.61
CA VAL A 55 6.90 -14.27 -5.11
C VAL A 55 5.80 -13.23 -4.99
N PHE A 56 5.90 -12.39 -3.95
CA PHE A 56 5.03 -11.27 -3.71
C PHE A 56 5.79 -9.95 -3.88
N LEU A 57 5.19 -9.02 -4.64
CA LEU A 57 5.67 -7.65 -4.85
C LEU A 57 4.60 -6.68 -4.35
N GLY A 58 5.03 -5.59 -3.73
CA GLY A 58 4.06 -4.60 -3.25
C GLY A 58 4.61 -3.64 -2.22
N ASP A 59 3.69 -3.11 -1.49
CA ASP A 59 3.92 -2.15 -0.41
C ASP A 59 3.54 -2.73 0.97
N SER A 60 3.21 -1.85 1.91
CA SER A 60 2.82 -2.21 3.28
C SER A 60 1.63 -3.17 3.36
N LEU A 61 0.66 -3.05 2.43
CA LEU A 61 -0.51 -3.92 2.41
C LEU A 61 -0.13 -5.38 2.13
N THR A 62 0.84 -5.61 1.25
CA THR A 62 1.34 -6.95 0.93
C THR A 62 2.28 -7.46 2.02
N ALA A 63 3.12 -6.59 2.59
CA ALA A 63 4.04 -6.94 3.68
C ALA A 63 3.34 -7.33 5.01
N GLY A 64 2.03 -7.13 5.14
CA GLY A 64 1.28 -7.42 6.37
C GLY A 64 1.47 -6.40 7.48
N PHE A 65 1.67 -5.12 7.11
CA PHE A 65 1.81 -4.01 8.04
C PHE A 65 0.49 -3.73 8.75
N GLN A 66 0.51 -3.52 10.07
CA GLN A 66 -0.66 -3.23 10.89
C GLN A 66 -0.31 -2.30 12.04
N SER A 67 -1.26 -1.46 12.45
CA SER A 67 -1.12 -0.61 13.64
C SER A 67 0.20 0.15 13.66
N GLY A 68 0.58 0.67 12.49
CA GLY A 68 1.77 1.48 12.31
C GLY A 68 3.10 0.73 12.34
N SER A 69 3.10 -0.60 12.18
CA SER A 69 4.32 -1.41 12.31
C SER A 69 4.37 -2.61 11.37
N LEU A 70 5.58 -2.98 10.97
CA LEU A 70 5.92 -4.31 10.51
C LEU A 70 6.39 -5.11 11.72
N LEU A 71 5.61 -6.10 12.12
CA LEU A 71 5.83 -6.91 13.33
C LEU A 71 5.47 -8.37 13.04
N ASP A 72 6.33 -9.31 13.44
CA ASP A 72 6.21 -10.76 13.19
C ASP A 72 4.81 -11.32 13.49
N THR A 73 4.29 -11.02 14.69
CA THR A 73 2.97 -11.47 15.15
C THR A 73 1.80 -10.89 14.37
N GLN A 74 2.00 -9.81 13.61
CA GLN A 74 1.02 -9.19 12.72
C GLN A 74 1.21 -9.63 11.27
N GLN A 75 2.46 -9.70 10.80
CA GLN A 75 2.79 -10.07 9.42
C GLN A 75 2.18 -11.42 9.02
N VAL A 76 2.17 -12.39 9.93
CA VAL A 76 1.60 -13.74 9.69
C VAL A 76 0.08 -13.75 9.45
N HIS A 77 -0.59 -12.63 9.73
CA HIS A 77 -2.02 -12.41 9.48
C HIS A 77 -2.29 -11.55 8.23
N GLY A 78 -1.25 -11.10 7.52
CA GLY A 78 -1.38 -10.42 6.24
C GLY A 78 -2.11 -11.26 5.20
N TRP A 79 -2.65 -10.63 4.15
CA TRP A 79 -3.39 -11.36 3.11
C TRP A 79 -2.52 -12.39 2.36
N ALA A 80 -1.23 -12.09 2.15
CA ALA A 80 -0.30 -12.98 1.46
C ALA A 80 -0.08 -14.31 2.21
N PRO A 81 0.29 -14.35 3.51
CA PRO A 81 0.40 -15.61 4.24
C PRO A 81 -0.95 -16.31 4.46
N VAL A 82 -2.05 -15.57 4.60
CA VAL A 82 -3.39 -16.18 4.66
C VAL A 82 -3.72 -16.91 3.36
N LEU A 83 -3.49 -16.26 2.21
CA LEU A 83 -3.64 -16.88 0.89
C LEU A 83 -2.72 -18.11 0.74
N ALA A 84 -1.44 -17.96 1.08
CA ALA A 84 -0.45 -19.04 0.97
C ALA A 84 -0.87 -20.28 1.76
N LYS A 85 -1.40 -20.08 2.97
CA LYS A 85 -1.93 -21.16 3.82
C LYS A 85 -3.12 -21.85 3.15
N GLN A 86 -4.08 -21.11 2.60
CA GLN A 86 -5.26 -21.68 1.95
C GLN A 86 -4.90 -22.43 0.66
N ALA A 87 -3.97 -21.88 -0.12
CA ALA A 87 -3.49 -22.47 -1.36
C ALA A 87 -2.40 -23.55 -1.17
N ASN A 88 -2.01 -23.82 0.07
CA ASN A 88 -1.01 -24.82 0.48
C ASN A 88 0.35 -24.66 -0.22
N PHE A 89 0.87 -23.43 -0.22
CA PHE A 89 2.25 -23.17 -0.66
C PHE A 89 3.02 -22.38 0.41
N ASN A 90 4.35 -22.43 0.34
CA ASN A 90 5.22 -21.73 1.29
C ASN A 90 5.41 -20.27 0.91
N ILE A 91 5.31 -19.38 1.89
CA ILE A 91 5.74 -17.99 1.82
C ILE A 91 6.85 -17.77 2.86
N LEU A 92 7.90 -17.08 2.46
CA LEU A 92 9.01 -16.69 3.35
C LEU A 92 8.95 -15.19 3.54
N GLN A 93 8.47 -14.76 4.70
CA GLN A 93 8.33 -13.35 5.07
C GLN A 93 9.58 -12.84 5.80
N PRO A 94 9.93 -11.54 5.67
CA PRO A 94 10.93 -10.90 6.51
C PRO A 94 10.31 -10.54 7.87
N LEU A 95 10.06 -11.54 8.72
CA LEU A 95 9.42 -11.33 10.01
C LEU A 95 10.29 -10.45 10.90
N ILE A 96 9.71 -9.37 11.42
CA ILE A 96 10.39 -8.35 12.22
C ILE A 96 10.05 -8.53 13.69
N ALA A 97 11.10 -8.70 14.50
CA ALA A 97 10.98 -8.91 15.93
C ALA A 97 10.38 -7.70 16.67
N PHE A 98 9.72 -7.97 17.80
CA PHE A 98 9.19 -6.95 18.71
C PHE A 98 10.27 -5.90 19.06
N PRO A 99 9.93 -4.63 19.19
CA PRO A 99 8.61 -4.01 19.12
C PRO A 99 8.13 -3.62 17.71
N GLY A 100 8.74 -4.15 16.67
CA GLY A 100 8.40 -3.88 15.28
C GLY A 100 9.18 -2.71 14.66
N ALA A 101 8.96 -2.46 13.40
CA ALA A 101 9.58 -1.38 12.63
C ALA A 101 8.53 -0.61 11.80
N PRO A 102 8.17 0.64 12.18
CA PRO A 102 8.38 1.30 13.51
C PRO A 102 7.75 0.53 14.67
N ASN A 103 7.96 1.01 15.92
CA ASN A 103 7.34 0.38 17.09
C ASN A 103 5.81 0.36 16.97
N VAL A 104 5.21 -0.78 17.25
CA VAL A 104 3.78 -1.02 17.07
C VAL A 104 2.92 -0.13 17.94
N MET A 105 1.84 0.42 17.40
CA MET A 105 0.80 1.11 18.15
C MET A 105 -0.06 0.10 18.90
N GLN A 106 -0.29 0.32 20.18
CA GLN A 106 -1.12 -0.51 21.04
C GLN A 106 -2.27 0.30 21.63
N LEU A 107 -3.49 -0.24 21.54
CA LEU A 107 -4.68 0.36 22.12
C LEU A 107 -4.67 0.19 23.65
N VAL A 108 -4.75 1.31 24.38
CA VAL A 108 -4.83 1.32 25.85
C VAL A 108 -6.29 1.42 26.28
N SER A 109 -7.06 2.30 25.63
CA SER A 109 -8.49 2.48 25.90
C SER A 109 -9.22 2.87 24.63
N VAL A 110 -10.45 2.40 24.51
CA VAL A 110 -11.36 2.78 23.39
C VAL A 110 -11.98 4.16 23.56
N GLY A 111 -11.76 4.81 24.70
CA GLY A 111 -12.14 6.18 24.96
C GLY A 111 -13.61 6.46 25.20
N PRO A 112 -14.15 7.65 24.92
CA PRO A 112 -13.65 8.76 24.08
C PRO A 112 -12.74 9.76 24.82
N PRO A 113 -11.65 10.24 24.20
CA PRO A 113 -11.06 9.74 22.96
C PRO A 113 -10.29 8.43 23.17
N PRO A 114 -10.02 7.62 22.12
CA PRO A 114 -9.15 6.46 22.21
C PRO A 114 -7.73 6.86 22.61
N THR A 115 -7.09 6.04 23.43
CA THR A 115 -5.72 6.28 23.88
C THR A 115 -4.80 5.13 23.48
N PHE A 116 -3.54 5.47 23.15
CA PHE A 116 -2.55 4.56 22.59
C PHE A 116 -1.23 4.68 23.31
N THR A 117 -0.44 3.63 23.21
CA THR A 117 0.95 3.61 23.64
C THR A 117 1.83 2.97 22.56
N TYR A 118 3.12 3.21 22.65
CA TYR A 118 4.14 2.54 21.84
C TYR A 118 5.11 1.85 22.78
N PRO A 119 5.42 0.57 22.60
CA PRO A 119 6.44 -0.11 23.38
C PRO A 119 7.78 0.64 23.32
N ALA A 120 8.50 0.67 24.42
CA ALA A 120 9.85 1.23 24.45
C ALA A 120 10.87 0.28 23.79
N GLY A 121 12.00 0.84 23.37
CA GLY A 121 13.09 0.09 22.75
C GLY A 121 13.10 0.15 21.24
N THR A 122 14.00 -0.61 20.64
CA THR A 122 14.15 -0.79 19.20
C THR A 122 14.13 -2.27 18.86
N THR A 123 13.59 -2.63 17.72
CA THR A 123 13.61 -4.02 17.23
C THR A 123 15.05 -4.52 17.07
N THR A 124 15.28 -5.81 17.31
CA THR A 124 16.52 -6.50 16.94
C THR A 124 16.62 -6.72 15.43
N GLY A 125 15.55 -6.41 14.70
CA GLY A 125 15.47 -6.50 13.27
C GLY A 125 14.74 -7.76 12.80
N ARG A 126 15.15 -8.32 11.68
CA ARG A 126 14.56 -9.50 11.08
C ARG A 126 15.00 -10.78 11.79
N ASP A 127 14.06 -11.71 12.03
CA ASP A 127 14.35 -12.96 12.76
C ASP A 127 15.33 -13.87 12.04
N ASN A 128 15.33 -13.87 10.71
CA ASN A 128 16.21 -14.71 9.91
C ASN A 128 16.88 -13.93 8.76
N TYR A 129 18.08 -13.44 9.01
CA TYR A 129 18.90 -12.72 8.03
C TYR A 129 19.49 -13.60 6.94
N ALA A 130 19.64 -14.90 7.19
CA ALA A 130 20.22 -15.84 6.23
C ALA A 130 19.21 -16.37 5.20
N THR A 131 17.92 -16.11 5.39
CA THR A 131 16.86 -16.62 4.53
C THR A 131 16.51 -15.62 3.45
N GLN A 132 16.55 -16.05 2.18
CA GLN A 132 15.99 -15.29 1.07
C GLN A 132 14.47 -15.30 1.17
N VAL A 133 13.84 -14.13 1.25
CA VAL A 133 12.40 -14.02 1.34
C VAL A 133 11.73 -14.14 -0.02
N THR A 134 10.48 -14.59 -0.03
CA THR A 134 9.59 -14.60 -1.20
C THR A 134 8.52 -13.52 -1.14
N ASP A 135 8.27 -12.97 0.05
CA ASP A 135 7.53 -11.72 0.21
C ASP A 135 8.53 -10.56 0.19
N LEU A 136 8.60 -9.90 -0.97
CA LEU A 136 9.53 -8.79 -1.24
C LEU A 136 8.87 -7.43 -1.05
N ALA A 137 7.63 -7.39 -0.58
CA ALA A 137 6.86 -6.17 -0.43
C ALA A 137 7.43 -5.27 0.68
N VAL A 138 7.66 -4.01 0.35
CA VAL A 138 8.27 -3.03 1.26
C VAL A 138 7.24 -1.99 1.67
N PRO A 139 6.97 -1.83 2.99
CA PRO A 139 6.09 -0.77 3.46
C PRO A 139 6.53 0.61 2.94
N GLY A 140 5.56 1.43 2.51
CA GLY A 140 5.82 2.77 1.96
C GLY A 140 6.31 2.82 0.52
N ALA A 141 6.54 1.67 -0.14
CA ALA A 141 6.99 1.65 -1.52
C ALA A 141 5.98 2.31 -2.47
N LEU A 142 6.46 3.23 -3.29
CA LEU A 142 5.77 3.73 -4.48
C LEU A 142 5.95 2.73 -5.63
N LEU A 143 5.17 2.87 -6.68
CA LEU A 143 5.31 2.07 -7.89
C LEU A 143 6.75 2.10 -8.45
N ASN A 144 7.38 3.28 -8.45
CA ASN A 144 8.78 3.43 -8.88
C ASN A 144 9.77 2.60 -8.06
N ASP A 145 9.51 2.42 -6.77
CA ASP A 145 10.44 1.78 -5.85
C ASP A 145 10.59 0.28 -6.12
N VAL A 146 9.54 -0.36 -6.63
CA VAL A 146 9.57 -1.79 -6.96
C VAL A 146 10.73 -2.12 -7.91
N ALA A 147 10.98 -1.27 -8.89
CA ALA A 147 12.03 -1.48 -9.87
C ALA A 147 13.37 -0.83 -9.47
N ASN A 148 13.35 0.31 -8.80
CA ASN A 148 14.52 1.19 -8.72
C ASN A 148 15.11 1.33 -7.30
N THR A 149 14.35 1.07 -6.24
CA THR A 149 14.86 1.21 -4.87
C THR A 149 15.58 -0.05 -4.41
N ILE A 150 16.83 0.11 -4.01
CA ILE A 150 17.69 -0.94 -3.48
C ILE A 150 17.98 -0.71 -2.00
N PRO A 151 18.18 -1.77 -1.20
CA PRO A 151 18.54 -1.64 0.20
C PRO A 151 19.93 -1.02 0.37
N LEU A 152 20.09 -0.20 1.41
CA LEU A 152 21.35 0.45 1.77
C LEU A 152 22.03 -0.29 2.94
N VAL A 153 23.36 -0.34 2.94
CA VAL A 153 24.15 -0.91 4.03
C VAL A 153 23.99 -0.09 5.32
N SER A 154 23.90 1.25 5.18
CA SER A 154 23.75 2.18 6.31
C SER A 154 22.53 3.07 6.07
N PRO A 155 21.32 2.62 6.43
CA PRO A 155 20.12 3.41 6.28
C PRO A 155 20.12 4.59 7.25
N THR A 156 19.61 5.74 6.80
CA THR A 156 19.53 6.98 7.61
C THR A 156 18.09 7.42 7.86
N THR A 157 17.12 6.85 7.15
CA THR A 157 15.69 7.11 7.35
C THR A 157 14.94 5.83 7.68
N GLY A 158 13.74 5.95 8.28
CA GLY A 158 12.89 4.81 8.58
C GLY A 158 12.53 4.00 7.33
N GLN A 159 12.26 4.67 6.20
CA GLN A 159 11.99 4.01 4.93
C GLN A 159 13.18 3.21 4.41
N GLN A 160 14.39 3.75 4.53
CA GLN A 160 15.61 3.03 4.16
C GLN A 160 15.88 1.82 5.07
N GLN A 161 15.52 1.93 6.38
CA GLN A 161 15.57 0.78 7.31
C GLN A 161 14.61 -0.33 6.88
N LEU A 162 13.37 0.01 6.52
CA LEU A 162 12.41 -0.98 6.03
C LEU A 162 12.89 -1.65 4.75
N ASN A 163 13.42 -0.90 3.79
CA ASN A 163 14.05 -1.46 2.59
C ASN A 163 15.19 -2.44 2.93
N GLN A 164 16.04 -2.06 3.90
CA GLN A 164 17.14 -2.93 4.33
C GLN A 164 16.61 -4.20 5.01
N LEU A 165 15.65 -4.08 5.92
CA LEU A 165 15.07 -5.22 6.64
C LEU A 165 14.39 -6.22 5.70
N VAL A 166 13.68 -5.75 4.68
CA VAL A 166 12.96 -6.61 3.73
C VAL A 166 13.89 -7.14 2.65
N LEU A 167 14.59 -6.26 1.92
CA LEU A 167 15.31 -6.60 0.70
C LEU A 167 16.81 -6.87 0.93
N GLY A 168 17.36 -6.44 2.06
CA GLY A 168 18.80 -6.41 2.28
C GLY A 168 19.43 -7.78 2.55
N TYR A 169 18.67 -8.77 2.97
CA TYR A 169 19.24 -10.04 3.44
C TYR A 169 18.70 -11.23 2.65
N PRO A 170 19.52 -12.25 2.40
CA PRO A 170 20.95 -12.32 2.68
C PRO A 170 21.82 -11.47 1.72
N GLY A 171 21.18 -10.78 0.75
CA GLY A 171 21.85 -10.09 -0.36
C GLY A 171 22.95 -9.12 0.05
N LEU A 172 22.71 -8.22 1.03
CA LEU A 172 23.74 -7.28 1.52
C LEU A 172 24.88 -8.00 2.22
N GLY A 173 24.62 -9.10 2.91
CA GLY A 173 25.64 -9.94 3.53
C GLY A 173 26.60 -10.56 2.50
N TYR A 174 26.19 -10.65 1.24
CA TYR A 174 26.97 -11.14 0.10
C TYR A 174 27.35 -10.03 -0.90
N GLY A 175 27.21 -8.75 -0.50
CA GLY A 175 27.54 -7.60 -1.36
C GLY A 175 26.55 -7.34 -2.50
N LYS A 176 25.32 -7.84 -2.41
CA LYS A 176 24.28 -7.68 -3.43
C LYS A 176 23.13 -6.83 -2.90
N ALA A 177 22.89 -5.69 -3.51
CA ALA A 177 21.73 -4.84 -3.26
C ALA A 177 20.79 -4.93 -4.48
N LEU A 178 19.62 -5.55 -4.31
CA LEU A 178 18.66 -5.78 -5.39
C LEU A 178 17.29 -5.20 -5.00
N SER A 179 16.63 -4.58 -5.97
CA SER A 179 15.23 -4.12 -5.83
C SER A 179 14.25 -5.30 -5.77
N GLN A 180 12.98 -5.05 -5.43
CA GLN A 180 11.92 -6.06 -5.47
C GLN A 180 11.90 -6.77 -6.83
N LEU A 181 11.85 -6.00 -7.93
CA LEU A 181 11.84 -6.52 -9.30
C LEU A 181 13.06 -7.37 -9.60
N ALA A 182 14.25 -6.89 -9.25
CA ALA A 182 15.51 -7.63 -9.55
C ALA A 182 15.57 -8.95 -8.78
N GLN A 183 15.07 -8.99 -7.54
CA GLN A 183 14.97 -10.23 -6.76
C GLN A 183 13.93 -11.19 -7.34
N ALA A 184 12.76 -10.68 -7.77
CA ALA A 184 11.73 -11.48 -8.44
C ALA A 184 12.26 -12.10 -9.76
N ILE A 185 12.95 -11.31 -10.58
CA ILE A 185 13.58 -11.82 -11.81
C ILE A 185 14.61 -12.91 -11.49
N ALA A 186 15.44 -12.71 -10.48
CA ALA A 186 16.46 -13.70 -10.08
C ALA A 186 15.82 -15.00 -9.56
N ALA A 187 14.67 -14.92 -8.91
CA ALA A 187 13.95 -16.07 -8.37
C ALA A 187 13.28 -16.94 -9.45
N GLN A 188 13.06 -16.42 -10.67
CA GLN A 188 12.34 -17.11 -11.76
C GLN A 188 11.05 -17.80 -11.28
N PRO A 189 10.10 -17.07 -10.68
CA PRO A 189 8.92 -17.65 -10.06
C PRO A 189 7.93 -18.23 -11.09
N THR A 190 7.08 -19.14 -10.64
CA THR A 190 5.93 -19.63 -11.42
C THR A 190 4.71 -18.71 -11.29
N THR A 191 4.57 -18.04 -10.15
CA THR A 191 3.52 -17.05 -9.90
C THR A 191 4.09 -15.83 -9.21
N ILE A 192 3.67 -14.64 -9.65
CA ILE A 192 3.91 -13.37 -8.96
C ILE A 192 2.56 -12.79 -8.56
N PHE A 193 2.39 -12.54 -7.27
CA PHE A 193 1.34 -11.68 -6.75
C PHE A 193 1.88 -10.26 -6.64
N MET A 194 1.13 -9.27 -7.18
CA MET A 194 1.55 -7.87 -7.14
C MET A 194 0.39 -6.95 -6.75
N TRP A 195 0.57 -6.19 -5.69
CA TRP A 195 -0.35 -5.15 -5.28
C TRP A 195 0.43 -3.92 -4.88
N ILE A 196 0.49 -2.94 -5.79
CA ILE A 196 1.34 -1.74 -5.70
C ILE A 196 0.65 -0.54 -6.34
N GLY A 197 1.05 0.66 -5.93
CA GLY A 197 0.51 1.94 -6.38
C GLY A 197 -0.40 2.59 -5.36
N ASN A 198 -0.64 1.95 -4.22
CA ASN A 198 -1.48 2.50 -3.16
C ASN A 198 -0.86 3.79 -2.59
N ASN A 199 0.44 3.80 -2.33
CA ASN A 199 1.15 4.98 -1.82
C ASN A 199 1.25 6.11 -2.84
N ASP A 200 1.21 5.82 -4.14
CA ASP A 200 1.15 6.81 -5.23
C ASP A 200 -0.12 7.68 -5.15
N ALA A 201 -1.18 7.17 -4.53
CA ALA A 201 -2.43 7.85 -4.26
C ALA A 201 -2.53 8.36 -2.81
N LEU A 202 -2.18 7.53 -1.82
CA LEU A 202 -2.36 7.77 -0.39
C LEU A 202 -1.63 9.02 0.12
N VAL A 203 -0.55 9.42 -0.54
CA VAL A 203 0.21 10.63 -0.21
C VAL A 203 -0.65 11.91 -0.21
N ALA A 204 -1.77 11.93 -0.95
CA ALA A 204 -2.72 13.04 -0.92
C ALA A 204 -3.42 13.15 0.44
N ASP A 205 -3.80 12.04 1.04
CA ASP A 205 -4.50 11.99 2.34
C ASP A 205 -3.60 12.50 3.47
N GLU A 206 -2.31 12.21 3.38
CA GLU A 206 -1.33 12.61 4.39
C GLU A 206 -0.95 14.08 4.29
N THR A 207 -0.82 14.57 3.08
CA THR A 207 -0.37 15.93 2.81
C THR A 207 -1.52 16.94 2.71
N GLY A 208 -2.77 16.47 2.61
CA GLY A 208 -3.92 17.32 2.28
C GLY A 208 -3.88 17.86 0.85
N MET A 209 -3.02 17.32 -0.02
CA MET A 209 -2.77 17.89 -1.34
C MET A 209 -2.83 16.83 -2.46
N PRO A 210 -3.86 16.84 -3.33
CA PRO A 210 -3.93 15.94 -4.48
C PRO A 210 -2.74 16.05 -5.44
N SER A 211 -2.10 17.22 -5.50
CA SER A 211 -0.91 17.45 -6.34
C SER A 211 0.33 16.66 -5.90
N SER A 212 0.33 16.10 -4.70
CA SER A 212 1.41 15.23 -4.22
C SER A 212 1.35 13.81 -4.78
N MET A 213 0.20 13.39 -5.32
CA MET A 213 0.05 12.09 -5.97
C MET A 213 1.00 11.95 -7.17
N THR A 214 1.46 10.73 -7.44
CA THR A 214 2.22 10.46 -8.67
C THR A 214 1.40 10.87 -9.90
N PRO A 215 1.92 11.73 -10.81
CA PRO A 215 1.16 12.11 -12.01
C PRO A 215 0.75 10.89 -12.85
N VAL A 216 -0.47 10.88 -13.40
CA VAL A 216 -1.02 9.73 -14.15
C VAL A 216 -0.09 9.31 -15.30
N THR A 217 0.54 10.25 -15.99
CA THR A 217 1.49 9.96 -17.08
C THR A 217 2.74 9.24 -16.58
N THR A 218 3.26 9.64 -15.42
CA THR A 218 4.41 9.01 -14.75
C THR A 218 4.03 7.60 -14.30
N PHE A 219 2.90 7.46 -13.61
CA PHE A 219 2.36 6.16 -13.19
C PHE A 219 2.21 5.21 -14.37
N THR A 220 1.62 5.68 -15.46
CA THR A 220 1.44 4.90 -16.69
C THR A 220 2.77 4.36 -17.21
N THR A 221 3.76 5.23 -17.36
CA THR A 221 5.08 4.86 -17.87
C THR A 221 5.77 3.83 -16.96
N GLN A 222 5.73 4.05 -15.66
CA GLN A 222 6.36 3.17 -14.68
C GLN A 222 5.65 1.81 -14.61
N TYR A 223 4.30 1.81 -14.60
CA TYR A 223 3.52 0.56 -14.52
C TYR A 223 3.71 -0.31 -15.76
N GLN A 224 3.66 0.29 -16.94
CA GLN A 224 3.90 -0.41 -18.20
C GLN A 224 5.33 -0.96 -18.29
N ALA A 225 6.33 -0.20 -17.84
CA ALA A 225 7.72 -0.64 -17.81
C ALA A 225 7.92 -1.83 -16.84
N LEU A 226 7.32 -1.78 -15.65
CA LEU A 226 7.34 -2.87 -14.68
C LEU A 226 6.70 -4.14 -15.25
N MET A 227 5.51 -4.01 -15.83
CA MET A 227 4.78 -5.13 -16.45
C MET A 227 5.55 -5.74 -17.61
N LEU A 228 6.19 -4.93 -18.45
CA LEU A 228 7.01 -5.41 -19.55
C LEU A 228 8.19 -6.24 -19.05
N GLN A 229 8.89 -5.78 -18.00
CA GLN A 229 10.00 -6.52 -17.42
C GLN A 229 9.54 -7.84 -16.79
N LEU A 230 8.47 -7.83 -16.00
CA LEU A 230 7.92 -9.05 -15.40
C LEU A 230 7.51 -10.07 -16.47
N THR A 231 6.84 -9.65 -17.54
CA THR A 231 6.35 -10.54 -18.60
C THR A 231 7.43 -11.02 -19.57
N THR A 232 8.54 -10.31 -19.71
CA THR A 232 9.61 -10.70 -20.62
C THR A 232 10.78 -11.42 -19.94
N MET A 233 10.97 -11.18 -18.63
CA MET A 233 12.14 -11.68 -17.90
C MET A 233 11.79 -12.79 -16.89
N THR A 234 10.50 -13.11 -16.68
CA THR A 234 10.08 -14.20 -15.79
C THR A 234 9.08 -15.13 -16.48
N PRO A 235 9.04 -16.41 -16.11
CA PRO A 235 8.03 -17.35 -16.59
C PRO A 235 6.70 -17.25 -15.83
N ALA A 236 6.56 -16.29 -14.90
CA ALA A 236 5.47 -16.24 -13.95
C ALA A 236 4.11 -15.88 -14.58
N HIS A 237 3.05 -16.53 -14.12
CA HIS A 237 1.70 -15.98 -14.22
C HIS A 237 1.55 -14.86 -13.20
N LEU A 238 0.96 -13.71 -13.61
CA LEU A 238 0.78 -12.55 -12.75
C LEU A 238 -0.63 -12.50 -12.20
N VAL A 239 -0.76 -12.26 -10.88
CA VAL A 239 -2.02 -11.99 -10.19
C VAL A 239 -1.91 -10.61 -9.54
N ILE A 240 -2.74 -9.66 -9.98
CA ILE A 240 -2.54 -8.22 -9.71
C ILE A 240 -3.75 -7.65 -9.00
N GLY A 241 -3.54 -6.95 -7.87
CA GLY A 241 -4.56 -6.11 -7.21
C GLY A 241 -4.60 -4.69 -7.79
N ASN A 242 -5.80 -4.12 -7.91
CA ASN A 242 -5.96 -2.69 -8.20
C ASN A 242 -6.05 -1.86 -6.90
N ILE A 243 -6.02 -0.52 -7.03
CA ILE A 243 -5.95 0.43 -5.92
C ILE A 243 -7.35 0.70 -5.38
N PRO A 244 -7.63 0.55 -4.06
CA PRO A 244 -8.88 0.96 -3.43
C PRO A 244 -9.06 2.48 -3.44
N ASP A 245 -10.26 2.96 -3.09
CA ASP A 245 -10.49 4.38 -2.83
C ASP A 245 -9.78 4.79 -1.54
N VAL A 246 -8.62 5.45 -1.67
CA VAL A 246 -7.82 5.88 -0.52
C VAL A 246 -8.54 6.89 0.36
N THR A 247 -9.48 7.68 -0.18
CA THR A 247 -10.24 8.68 0.57
C THR A 247 -11.29 8.08 1.52
N ALA A 248 -11.55 6.77 1.44
CA ALA A 248 -12.53 6.07 2.28
C ALA A 248 -11.92 5.32 3.46
N VAL A 249 -10.61 5.46 3.71
CA VAL A 249 -9.93 4.89 4.88
C VAL A 249 -10.19 5.73 6.14
N PRO A 250 -10.26 5.13 7.34
CA PRO A 250 -10.55 5.88 8.57
C PRO A 250 -9.44 6.84 9.01
N TYR A 251 -8.28 6.82 8.37
CA TYR A 251 -7.23 7.85 8.51
C TYR A 251 -7.78 9.26 8.22
N LEU A 252 -8.73 9.35 7.31
CA LEU A 252 -9.46 10.58 7.01
C LEU A 252 -10.79 10.59 7.80
N THR A 253 -10.91 11.56 8.72
CA THR A 253 -12.10 11.76 9.52
C THR A 253 -13.04 12.74 8.82
N PRO A 254 -14.34 12.43 8.61
CA PRO A 254 -15.28 13.40 8.07
C PRO A 254 -15.32 14.70 8.90
N ALA A 255 -15.20 15.85 8.25
CA ALA A 255 -15.18 17.15 8.93
C ALA A 255 -16.45 17.41 9.77
N ALA A 256 -17.60 16.86 9.36
CA ALA A 256 -18.83 16.91 10.16
C ALA A 256 -18.66 16.29 11.55
N LEU A 257 -17.92 15.20 11.67
CA LEU A 257 -17.60 14.54 12.95
C LEU A 257 -16.65 15.41 13.77
N VAL A 258 -15.58 15.94 13.14
CA VAL A 258 -14.60 16.83 13.79
C VAL A 258 -15.29 18.09 14.35
N LEU A 259 -16.16 18.71 13.55
CA LEU A 259 -16.95 19.87 13.97
C LEU A 259 -17.91 19.54 15.13
N GLY A 260 -18.53 18.35 15.11
CA GLY A 260 -19.39 17.87 16.17
C GLY A 260 -18.66 17.73 17.51
N GLU A 261 -17.50 17.08 17.52
CA GLU A 261 -16.65 16.91 18.69
C GLU A 261 -16.12 18.26 19.21
N ALA A 262 -15.66 19.13 18.31
CA ALA A 262 -15.21 20.48 18.65
C ALA A 262 -16.37 21.32 19.27
N SER A 263 -17.60 21.16 18.79
CA SER A 263 -18.78 21.81 19.33
C SER A 263 -19.09 21.34 20.76
N GLN A 264 -18.99 20.06 21.03
CA GLN A 264 -19.18 19.49 22.37
C GLN A 264 -18.13 20.02 23.36
N GLN A 265 -16.87 20.15 22.91
CA GLN A 265 -15.76 20.61 23.76
C GLN A 265 -15.81 22.12 24.03
N SER A 266 -16.17 22.94 23.03
CA SER A 266 -16.12 24.41 23.12
C SER A 266 -17.45 25.05 23.51
N GLY A 267 -18.57 24.36 23.34
CA GLY A 267 -19.90 24.90 23.47
C GLY A 267 -20.35 25.81 22.31
N LEU A 268 -19.50 25.96 21.27
CA LEU A 268 -19.82 26.77 20.09
C LEU A 268 -20.61 25.96 19.05
N PRO A 269 -21.58 26.62 18.34
CA PRO A 269 -22.28 25.97 17.24
C PRO A 269 -21.30 25.49 16.13
N THR A 270 -21.60 24.35 15.49
CA THR A 270 -20.79 23.80 14.39
C THR A 270 -20.62 24.77 13.23
N SER A 271 -21.62 25.60 12.93
CA SER A 271 -21.54 26.64 11.89
C SER A 271 -20.50 27.72 12.19
N VAL A 272 -20.36 28.10 13.47
CA VAL A 272 -19.36 29.07 13.93
C VAL A 272 -17.94 28.41 13.83
N LEU A 273 -17.84 27.19 14.31
CA LEU A 273 -16.57 26.43 14.25
C LEU A 273 -16.13 26.17 12.83
N SER A 274 -17.02 25.89 11.90
CA SER A 274 -16.71 25.75 10.48
C SER A 274 -16.02 27.01 9.93
N GLY A 275 -16.56 28.20 10.25
CA GLY A 275 -15.92 29.47 9.85
C GLY A 275 -14.57 29.75 10.54
N ILE A 276 -14.41 29.33 11.80
CA ILE A 276 -13.14 29.48 12.55
C ILE A 276 -12.11 28.51 12.01
N LEU A 277 -12.43 27.23 11.88
CA LEU A 277 -11.51 26.16 11.53
C LEU A 277 -11.20 26.11 10.03
N GLY A 278 -12.04 26.72 9.19
CA GLY A 278 -11.88 26.74 7.74
C GLY A 278 -12.25 25.42 7.05
N ILE A 279 -13.03 24.55 7.70
CA ILE A 279 -13.51 23.27 7.15
C ILE A 279 -15.02 23.21 7.10
N VAL A 280 -15.58 22.49 6.13
CA VAL A 280 -17.02 22.32 5.95
C VAL A 280 -17.42 20.84 6.00
N PRO A 281 -18.71 20.50 6.24
CA PRO A 281 -19.16 19.10 6.42
C PRO A 281 -18.92 18.16 5.24
N GLY A 282 -18.35 18.52 4.16
CA GLY A 282 -17.99 17.65 3.02
C GLY A 282 -16.50 17.31 2.96
N ASP A 283 -15.71 17.97 3.79
CA ASP A 283 -14.26 17.79 3.81
C ASP A 283 -13.85 16.56 4.62
N LEU A 284 -12.64 16.09 4.39
CA LEU A 284 -12.02 14.99 5.11
C LEU A 284 -10.74 15.48 5.82
N VAL A 285 -10.69 15.30 7.14
CA VAL A 285 -9.62 15.81 8.00
C VAL A 285 -8.68 14.67 8.37
N ASN A 286 -7.39 14.83 8.12
CA ASN A 286 -6.37 13.86 8.51
C ASN A 286 -5.90 14.08 9.98
N PRO A 287 -5.08 13.19 10.58
CA PRO A 287 -4.63 13.32 11.96
C PRO A 287 -3.88 14.64 12.25
N THR A 288 -3.20 15.23 11.26
CA THR A 288 -2.57 16.55 11.40
C THR A 288 -3.62 17.63 11.59
N GLY A 289 -4.70 17.63 10.81
CA GLY A 289 -5.81 18.56 10.96
C GLY A 289 -6.53 18.39 12.30
N VAL A 290 -6.78 17.15 12.72
CA VAL A 290 -7.37 16.87 14.06
C VAL A 290 -6.48 17.43 15.19
N ALA A 291 -5.16 17.30 15.08
CA ALA A 291 -4.21 17.90 16.03
C ALA A 291 -4.29 19.44 16.01
N GLN A 292 -4.38 20.05 14.84
CA GLN A 292 -4.51 21.50 14.69
C GLN A 292 -5.84 22.01 15.29
N VAL A 293 -6.96 21.32 15.06
CA VAL A 293 -8.25 21.65 15.70
C VAL A 293 -8.12 21.66 17.22
N SER A 294 -7.52 20.62 17.80
CA SER A 294 -7.27 20.54 19.25
C SER A 294 -6.40 21.71 19.75
N ALA A 295 -5.34 22.06 19.03
CA ALA A 295 -4.45 23.16 19.37
C ALA A 295 -5.14 24.54 19.27
N ILE A 296 -6.04 24.73 18.30
CA ILE A 296 -6.85 25.94 18.16
C ILE A 296 -7.82 26.07 19.32
N LEU A 297 -8.52 24.99 19.68
CA LEU A 297 -9.47 25.00 20.83
C LEU A 297 -8.76 25.28 22.17
N LEU A 298 -7.50 24.84 22.30
CA LEU A 298 -6.66 25.13 23.47
C LEU A 298 -6.00 26.53 23.43
N GLY A 299 -6.18 27.29 22.34
CA GLY A 299 -5.57 28.61 22.16
C GLY A 299 -4.05 28.60 21.92
N THR A 300 -3.47 27.43 21.59
CA THR A 300 -2.02 27.26 21.32
C THR A 300 -1.68 27.43 19.85
N GLN A 301 -2.67 27.40 18.97
CA GLN A 301 -2.54 27.67 17.54
C GLN A 301 -3.59 28.67 17.07
N LYS A 302 -3.26 29.50 16.08
CA LYS A 302 -4.21 30.41 15.44
C LYS A 302 -4.99 29.68 14.35
N PRO A 303 -6.32 29.93 14.21
CA PRO A 303 -7.11 29.43 13.10
C PRO A 303 -6.79 30.15 11.79
N PRO A 304 -7.17 29.58 10.61
CA PRO A 304 -7.77 28.27 10.44
C PRO A 304 -6.75 27.12 10.53
N ILE A 305 -7.21 25.86 10.37
CA ILE A 305 -6.28 24.76 10.12
C ILE A 305 -5.64 24.94 8.76
N THR A 306 -4.45 24.37 8.56
CA THR A 306 -3.69 24.49 7.30
C THR A 306 -4.20 23.48 6.26
N ASP A 307 -3.98 23.75 4.98
CA ASP A 307 -4.35 22.86 3.86
C ASP A 307 -3.78 21.43 4.05
N ALA A 308 -2.60 21.32 4.66
CA ALA A 308 -2.01 20.00 4.98
C ALA A 308 -2.83 19.17 5.99
N GLY A 309 -3.81 19.75 6.65
CA GLY A 309 -4.65 19.09 7.65
C GLY A 309 -5.93 18.44 7.10
N PHE A 310 -6.30 18.70 5.85
CA PHE A 310 -7.56 18.18 5.30
C PHE A 310 -7.55 18.15 3.77
N LEU A 311 -8.47 17.37 3.22
CA LEU A 311 -8.87 17.43 1.81
C LEU A 311 -10.26 18.07 1.74
N SER A 312 -10.43 19.14 0.96
CA SER A 312 -11.74 19.67 0.65
C SER A 312 -12.56 18.67 -0.17
N ALA A 313 -13.87 18.80 -0.18
CA ALA A 313 -14.74 17.92 -0.97
C ALA A 313 -14.39 17.91 -2.46
N ALA A 314 -13.88 19.02 -3.03
CA ALA A 314 -13.43 19.10 -4.40
C ALA A 314 -12.09 18.34 -4.63
N GLU A 315 -11.20 18.37 -3.65
CA GLU A 315 -9.95 17.61 -3.67
C GLU A 315 -10.18 16.12 -3.51
N VAL A 316 -11.13 15.70 -2.67
CA VAL A 316 -11.56 14.29 -2.58
C VAL A 316 -11.99 13.76 -3.96
N VAL A 317 -12.81 14.52 -4.70
CA VAL A 317 -13.21 14.15 -6.07
C VAL A 317 -11.99 14.05 -6.99
N THR A 318 -11.02 14.95 -6.84
CA THR A 318 -9.78 14.93 -7.64
C THR A 318 -8.93 13.68 -7.35
N VAL A 319 -8.76 13.31 -6.07
CA VAL A 319 -8.07 12.08 -5.66
C VAL A 319 -8.75 10.85 -6.23
N GLN A 320 -10.07 10.75 -6.09
CA GLN A 320 -10.87 9.63 -6.60
C GLN A 320 -10.79 9.49 -8.13
N ALA A 321 -10.80 10.62 -8.85
CA ALA A 321 -10.63 10.62 -10.30
C ALA A 321 -9.23 10.09 -10.70
N GLN A 322 -8.19 10.47 -9.97
CA GLN A 322 -6.83 10.02 -10.24
C GLN A 322 -6.64 8.53 -9.91
N VAL A 323 -7.20 8.04 -8.78
CA VAL A 323 -7.25 6.59 -8.47
C VAL A 323 -7.96 5.81 -9.58
N THR A 324 -9.07 6.35 -10.11
CA THR A 324 -9.77 5.76 -11.25
C THR A 324 -8.87 5.66 -12.48
N ALA A 325 -8.10 6.71 -12.78
CA ALA A 325 -7.15 6.71 -13.89
C ALA A 325 -6.00 5.69 -13.68
N PHE A 326 -5.46 5.57 -12.47
CA PHE A 326 -4.48 4.54 -12.13
C PHE A 326 -5.05 3.13 -12.35
N ASN A 327 -6.27 2.88 -11.88
CA ASN A 327 -6.93 1.58 -12.05
C ASN A 327 -7.21 1.24 -13.51
N GLN A 328 -7.46 2.22 -14.38
CA GLN A 328 -7.55 2.00 -15.82
C GLN A 328 -6.20 1.55 -16.41
N VAL A 329 -5.09 2.15 -15.99
CA VAL A 329 -3.74 1.74 -16.41
C VAL A 329 -3.44 0.31 -15.95
N ILE A 330 -3.76 -0.02 -14.70
CA ILE A 330 -3.59 -1.37 -14.13
C ILE A 330 -4.39 -2.39 -14.94
N ALA A 331 -5.67 -2.12 -15.21
CA ALA A 331 -6.56 -3.04 -15.95
C ALA A 331 -6.10 -3.27 -17.39
N GLN A 332 -5.70 -2.21 -18.10
CA GLN A 332 -5.16 -2.31 -19.45
C GLN A 332 -3.87 -3.12 -19.49
N SER A 333 -2.97 -2.86 -18.53
CA SER A 333 -1.69 -3.57 -18.42
C SER A 333 -1.89 -5.04 -18.05
N ALA A 334 -2.83 -5.34 -17.14
CA ALA A 334 -3.20 -6.71 -16.78
C ALA A 334 -3.73 -7.49 -18.00
N THR A 335 -4.63 -6.86 -18.76
CA THR A 335 -5.19 -7.45 -19.99
C THR A 335 -4.09 -7.73 -21.03
N ALA A 336 -3.20 -6.77 -21.26
CA ALA A 336 -2.10 -6.91 -22.22
C ALA A 336 -1.11 -8.01 -21.82
N ALA A 337 -0.92 -8.23 -20.53
CA ALA A 337 -0.03 -9.24 -19.97
C ALA A 337 -0.69 -10.62 -19.81
N GLY A 338 -2.00 -10.76 -20.04
CA GLY A 338 -2.73 -11.98 -19.69
C GLY A 338 -2.74 -12.28 -18.18
N ALA A 339 -2.61 -11.26 -17.35
CA ALA A 339 -2.60 -11.37 -15.90
C ALA A 339 -4.03 -11.51 -15.33
N THR A 340 -4.13 -12.13 -14.15
CA THR A 340 -5.37 -12.17 -13.38
C THR A 340 -5.50 -10.87 -12.58
N LEU A 341 -6.52 -10.07 -12.87
CA LEU A 341 -6.83 -8.83 -12.16
C LEU A 341 -7.80 -9.09 -11.00
N VAL A 342 -7.40 -8.72 -9.80
CA VAL A 342 -8.21 -8.76 -8.58
C VAL A 342 -8.74 -7.36 -8.30
N ASP A 343 -10.05 -7.18 -8.36
CA ASP A 343 -10.70 -5.88 -8.15
C ASP A 343 -10.90 -5.60 -6.64
N ILE A 344 -9.85 -5.09 -6.01
CA ILE A 344 -9.85 -4.67 -4.60
C ILE A 344 -10.64 -3.37 -4.43
N ASN A 345 -10.65 -2.51 -5.46
CA ASN A 345 -11.45 -1.28 -5.43
C ASN A 345 -12.95 -1.57 -5.26
N ALA A 346 -13.46 -2.53 -6.03
CA ALA A 346 -14.88 -2.93 -5.90
C ALA A 346 -15.18 -3.59 -4.54
N LEU A 347 -14.28 -4.45 -4.03
CA LEU A 347 -14.40 -5.04 -2.69
C LEU A 347 -14.50 -3.94 -1.63
N PHE A 348 -13.56 -2.99 -1.66
CA PHE A 348 -13.49 -1.92 -0.68
C PHE A 348 -14.73 -1.02 -0.72
N LYS A 349 -15.18 -0.67 -1.93
CA LYS A 349 -16.43 0.09 -2.13
C LYS A 349 -17.64 -0.64 -1.54
N GLN A 350 -17.75 -1.95 -1.75
CA GLN A 350 -18.83 -2.76 -1.17
C GLN A 350 -18.81 -2.72 0.35
N VAL A 351 -17.62 -2.94 0.97
CA VAL A 351 -17.47 -2.93 2.43
C VAL A 351 -17.74 -1.55 3.02
N THR A 352 -17.33 -0.47 2.34
CA THR A 352 -17.61 0.92 2.77
C THR A 352 -19.11 1.22 2.75
N GLN A 353 -19.84 0.74 1.74
CA GLN A 353 -21.27 1.02 1.57
C GLN A 353 -22.18 0.18 2.47
N SER A 354 -21.85 -1.06 2.70
CA SER A 354 -22.76 -2.04 3.31
C SER A 354 -22.20 -2.70 4.58
N GLY A 355 -20.92 -2.49 4.89
CA GLY A 355 -20.22 -3.30 5.87
C GLY A 355 -20.10 -4.77 5.41
N LEU A 356 -19.61 -5.61 6.30
CA LEU A 356 -19.60 -7.06 6.13
C LEU A 356 -19.95 -7.72 7.46
N THR A 357 -20.98 -8.56 7.47
CA THR A 357 -21.43 -9.24 8.69
C THR A 357 -20.66 -10.54 8.90
N ILE A 358 -19.96 -10.65 10.03
CA ILE A 358 -19.22 -11.83 10.47
C ILE A 358 -19.63 -12.15 11.92
N ASN A 359 -20.02 -13.39 12.21
CA ASN A 359 -20.47 -13.82 13.52
C ASN A 359 -21.60 -12.96 14.12
N GLY A 360 -22.51 -12.45 13.27
CA GLY A 360 -23.64 -11.63 13.70
C GLY A 360 -23.29 -10.17 14.02
N TYR A 361 -22.04 -9.74 13.83
CA TYR A 361 -21.61 -8.35 13.92
C TYR A 361 -21.26 -7.80 12.53
N THR A 362 -21.79 -6.63 12.19
CA THR A 362 -21.47 -5.94 10.94
C THR A 362 -20.27 -5.03 11.16
N GLY A 363 -19.11 -5.47 10.67
CA GLY A 363 -17.91 -4.65 10.61
C GLY A 363 -18.04 -3.55 9.54
N THR A 364 -17.33 -2.45 9.74
CA THR A 364 -17.32 -1.27 8.85
C THR A 364 -15.90 -0.76 8.61
N THR A 365 -15.77 0.17 7.68
CA THR A 365 -14.51 0.87 7.41
C THR A 365 -14.25 2.03 8.38
N ALA A 366 -15.12 2.30 9.36
CA ALA A 366 -14.88 3.32 10.38
C ALA A 366 -13.68 2.95 11.28
N PHE A 367 -13.10 3.93 11.94
CA PHE A 367 -12.05 3.70 12.93
C PHE A 367 -12.57 2.78 14.06
N LEU A 368 -11.80 1.74 14.38
CA LEU A 368 -12.22 0.64 15.27
C LEU A 368 -13.52 -0.07 14.83
N GLY A 369 -13.86 0.02 13.54
CA GLY A 369 -15.03 -0.64 12.95
C GLY A 369 -14.80 -2.11 12.55
N GLY A 370 -13.59 -2.62 12.71
CA GLY A 370 -13.25 -4.03 12.56
C GLY A 370 -12.36 -4.37 11.36
N PHE A 371 -12.30 -3.54 10.32
CA PHE A 371 -11.51 -3.84 9.12
C PHE A 371 -10.20 -3.07 9.02
N PHE A 372 -10.06 -1.95 9.73
CA PHE A 372 -8.83 -1.17 9.77
C PHE A 372 -8.16 -1.21 11.14
N SER A 373 -6.85 -1.35 11.14
CA SER A 373 -6.03 -1.36 12.34
C SER A 373 -5.85 0.06 12.92
N LEU A 374 -5.07 0.18 13.98
CA LEU A 374 -4.99 1.41 14.78
C LEU A 374 -4.40 2.61 14.03
N ASP A 375 -3.71 2.40 12.94
CA ASP A 375 -3.18 3.48 12.08
C ASP A 375 -4.22 4.04 11.10
N GLY A 376 -5.38 3.38 10.97
CA GLY A 376 -6.49 3.83 10.12
C GLY A 376 -6.27 3.66 8.61
N ILE A 377 -5.23 2.95 8.21
CA ILE A 377 -4.89 2.71 6.79
C ILE A 377 -4.79 1.22 6.50
N HIS A 378 -4.06 0.51 7.34
CA HIS A 378 -3.79 -0.91 7.13
C HIS A 378 -4.89 -1.78 7.71
N PRO A 379 -5.24 -2.89 7.05
CA PRO A 379 -6.26 -3.80 7.55
C PRO A 379 -5.89 -4.43 8.90
N THR A 380 -6.92 -4.82 9.66
CA THR A 380 -6.79 -5.77 10.78
C THR A 380 -6.54 -7.19 10.26
N ASN A 381 -6.36 -8.16 11.16
CA ASN A 381 -6.32 -9.57 10.78
C ASN A 381 -7.56 -9.97 9.98
N THR A 382 -8.74 -9.53 10.42
CA THR A 382 -10.03 -9.77 9.74
C THR A 382 -10.08 -9.08 8.38
N GLY A 383 -9.64 -7.82 8.29
CA GLY A 383 -9.57 -7.08 7.03
C GLY A 383 -8.64 -7.76 6.02
N TYR A 384 -7.48 -8.23 6.43
CA TYR A 384 -6.55 -8.97 5.57
C TYR A 384 -7.11 -10.33 5.11
N ALA A 385 -7.85 -11.02 5.97
CA ALA A 385 -8.51 -12.27 5.57
C ALA A 385 -9.60 -12.03 4.50
N VAL A 386 -10.34 -10.90 4.59
CA VAL A 386 -11.30 -10.49 3.55
C VAL A 386 -10.59 -10.21 2.22
N VAL A 387 -9.44 -9.54 2.25
CA VAL A 387 -8.61 -9.31 1.06
C VAL A 387 -8.10 -10.63 0.48
N ALA A 388 -7.59 -11.54 1.33
CA ALA A 388 -7.12 -12.86 0.89
C ALA A 388 -8.23 -13.65 0.18
N ASN A 389 -9.45 -13.68 0.73
CA ASN A 389 -10.59 -14.34 0.11
C ASN A 389 -10.94 -13.70 -1.24
N LYS A 390 -10.82 -12.37 -1.39
CA LYS A 390 -11.03 -11.72 -2.69
C LYS A 390 -10.03 -12.19 -3.75
N PHE A 391 -8.75 -12.37 -3.39
CA PHE A 391 -7.76 -12.97 -4.27
C PHE A 391 -8.13 -14.41 -4.62
N ILE A 392 -8.51 -15.22 -3.61
CA ILE A 392 -8.93 -16.62 -3.78
C ILE A 392 -10.12 -16.73 -4.73
N ASP A 393 -11.21 -16.00 -4.47
CA ASP A 393 -12.43 -15.98 -5.29
C ASP A 393 -12.14 -15.61 -6.74
N THR A 394 -11.28 -14.59 -6.92
CA THR A 394 -10.90 -14.15 -8.26
C THR A 394 -10.11 -15.24 -9.00
N MET A 395 -9.16 -15.90 -8.35
CA MET A 395 -8.41 -17.00 -8.96
C MET A 395 -9.30 -18.20 -9.23
N ASN A 396 -10.16 -18.58 -8.29
CA ASN A 396 -11.10 -19.70 -8.47
C ASN A 396 -12.02 -19.46 -9.66
N SER A 397 -12.52 -18.24 -9.84
CA SER A 397 -13.42 -17.89 -10.96
C SER A 397 -12.70 -17.74 -12.30
N SER A 398 -11.52 -17.07 -12.34
CA SER A 398 -10.85 -16.70 -13.59
C SER A 398 -9.88 -17.74 -14.11
N ILE A 399 -9.06 -18.35 -13.26
CA ILE A 399 -8.04 -19.35 -13.64
C ILE A 399 -8.35 -20.76 -13.14
N LYS A 400 -9.57 -20.97 -12.61
CA LYS A 400 -10.11 -22.28 -12.25
C LYS A 400 -9.31 -23.04 -11.17
N THR A 401 -8.74 -22.30 -10.23
CA THR A 401 -8.21 -22.92 -9.00
C THR A 401 -9.40 -23.39 -8.11
N THR A 402 -9.08 -24.16 -7.08
CA THR A 402 -10.07 -24.68 -6.10
C THR A 402 -9.57 -24.43 -4.69
N ILE A 403 -9.09 -23.22 -4.43
CA ILE A 403 -8.52 -22.83 -3.15
C ILE A 403 -9.69 -22.54 -2.20
N PRO A 404 -9.73 -23.13 -0.99
CA PRO A 404 -10.77 -22.82 -0.01
C PRO A 404 -10.54 -21.42 0.60
N ASP A 405 -11.63 -20.75 0.93
CA ASP A 405 -11.56 -19.47 1.62
C ASP A 405 -11.03 -19.62 3.05
N ALA A 406 -10.37 -18.57 3.52
CA ALA A 406 -10.09 -18.41 4.93
C ALA A 406 -11.40 -18.21 5.71
N SER A 407 -11.55 -18.90 6.84
CA SER A 407 -12.72 -18.77 7.70
C SER A 407 -12.74 -17.40 8.39
N LEU A 408 -13.48 -16.44 7.82
CA LEU A 408 -13.64 -15.10 8.41
C LEU A 408 -14.19 -15.18 9.83
N SER A 409 -15.06 -16.17 10.12
CA SER A 409 -15.62 -16.43 11.46
C SER A 409 -14.52 -16.74 12.47
N ALA A 410 -13.58 -17.63 12.12
CA ALA A 410 -12.48 -18.01 12.99
C ALA A 410 -11.46 -16.88 13.16
N VAL A 411 -11.15 -16.17 12.06
CA VAL A 411 -10.22 -15.02 12.10
C VAL A 411 -10.78 -13.90 12.97
N ALA A 412 -12.03 -13.49 12.75
CA ALA A 412 -12.67 -12.43 13.55
C ALA A 412 -12.77 -12.78 15.03
N ALA A 413 -13.03 -14.06 15.37
CA ALA A 413 -13.07 -14.49 16.76
C ALA A 413 -11.69 -14.38 17.47
N ALA A 414 -10.59 -14.47 16.70
CA ALA A 414 -9.22 -14.36 17.22
C ALA A 414 -8.60 -12.96 17.05
N ASP A 415 -9.20 -12.08 16.27
CA ASP A 415 -8.68 -10.75 15.99
C ASP A 415 -8.89 -9.80 17.18
N PRO A 416 -7.82 -9.29 17.82
CA PRO A 416 -7.95 -8.42 18.99
C PRO A 416 -8.59 -7.06 18.67
N LEU A 417 -8.61 -6.64 17.39
CA LEU A 417 -9.21 -5.39 16.94
C LEU A 417 -10.63 -5.59 16.36
N TRP A 418 -11.15 -6.81 16.33
CA TRP A 418 -12.55 -7.04 15.98
C TRP A 418 -13.46 -6.47 17.08
N PRO A 419 -14.45 -5.59 16.76
CA PRO A 419 -15.17 -4.82 17.76
C PRO A 419 -15.79 -5.62 18.92
N PRO A 420 -16.39 -6.80 18.71
CA PRO A 420 -16.85 -7.64 19.81
C PRO A 420 -15.76 -8.09 20.80
N ASN A 421 -14.49 -8.10 20.38
CA ASN A 421 -13.35 -8.50 21.20
C ASN A 421 -12.72 -7.33 21.96
N LEU A 422 -13.08 -6.08 21.61
CA LEU A 422 -12.55 -4.88 22.25
C LEU A 422 -13.11 -4.71 23.67
N ALA A 423 -12.24 -4.56 24.65
CA ALA A 423 -12.64 -4.23 26.01
C ALA A 423 -13.29 -2.82 26.05
N GLY A 424 -14.53 -2.74 26.58
CA GLY A 424 -15.26 -1.49 26.70
C GLY A 424 -16.23 -1.14 25.56
N HIS A 425 -16.45 -2.06 24.63
CA HIS A 425 -17.43 -2.02 23.53
C HIS A 425 -17.58 -0.68 22.81
N VAL A 426 -17.18 -0.65 21.56
CA VAL A 426 -17.34 0.50 20.63
C VAL A 426 -18.68 0.51 19.88
N GLN A 427 -19.59 -0.42 20.20
CA GLN A 427 -20.85 -0.59 19.46
C GLN A 427 -21.66 0.72 19.40
N GLY A 428 -21.98 1.15 18.19
CA GLY A 428 -22.79 2.35 17.95
C GLY A 428 -22.04 3.68 18.11
N ARG A 429 -20.71 3.66 18.29
CA ARG A 429 -19.89 4.88 18.37
C ARG A 429 -19.11 5.08 17.09
N THR A 430 -19.15 6.28 16.55
CA THR A 430 -18.21 6.75 15.53
C THR A 430 -17.07 7.45 16.26
N LEU A 431 -15.86 6.95 16.11
CA LEU A 431 -14.66 7.48 16.77
C LEU A 431 -13.78 8.17 15.74
N MET A 432 -13.18 9.28 16.13
CA MET A 432 -12.18 9.98 15.31
C MET A 432 -10.81 9.30 15.44
N MET A 433 -10.02 9.39 14.37
CA MET A 433 -8.61 9.05 14.43
C MET A 433 -7.89 9.99 15.37
N PRO A 434 -7.11 9.48 16.33
CA PRO A 434 -6.36 10.34 17.24
C PRO A 434 -5.16 10.99 16.52
N PRO A 435 -4.73 12.19 16.95
CA PRO A 435 -3.63 12.92 16.32
C PRO A 435 -2.32 12.14 16.23
N GLY A 436 -2.08 11.21 17.16
CA GLY A 436 -0.86 10.40 17.21
C GLY A 436 -0.80 9.28 16.18
N ALA A 437 -1.92 8.92 15.55
CA ALA A 437 -1.98 7.80 14.60
C ALA A 437 -1.18 8.06 13.30
N GLY A 438 -0.98 9.33 12.93
CA GLY A 438 -0.21 9.72 11.75
C GLY A 438 1.31 9.55 11.86
N LYS A 439 1.85 9.35 13.08
CA LYS A 439 3.31 9.27 13.27
C LYS A 439 3.97 8.10 12.54
N SER A 440 3.31 6.96 12.49
CA SER A 440 3.83 5.76 11.83
C SER A 440 3.91 5.95 10.32
N LEU A 441 2.97 6.67 9.76
CA LEU A 441 2.88 6.90 8.32
C LEU A 441 3.98 7.85 7.82
N SER A 442 4.27 8.91 8.58
CA SER A 442 5.38 9.81 8.26
C SER A 442 6.75 9.10 8.21
N VAL A 443 6.91 8.00 8.94
CA VAL A 443 8.10 7.15 8.86
C VAL A 443 8.12 6.34 7.55
N LEU A 444 6.96 5.84 7.10
CA LEU A 444 6.85 5.06 5.86
C LEU A 444 7.17 5.89 4.62
N LEU A 445 6.74 7.13 4.61
CA LEU A 445 6.96 7.99 3.44
C LEU A 445 8.33 8.65 3.41
N GLY A 446 9.10 8.56 4.50
CA GLY A 446 10.52 9.00 4.56
C GLY A 446 10.74 10.47 4.21
N ARG A 447 9.69 11.30 4.39
CA ARG A 447 9.63 12.69 3.91
C ARG A 447 9.63 13.70 5.04
#